data_b43f9d2e8c3eee99fd9ac20b38603747
#
_entry.id   b43f9d2e8c3eee99fd9ac20b38603747
#
_cell.length_a   1.000
_cell.length_b   1.000
_cell.length_c   1.000
_cell.angle_alpha   90.00
_cell.angle_beta   90.00
_cell.angle_gamma   90.00
#
_symmetry.space_group_name_H-M   'P 1'
#
loop_
_entity.id
_entity.type
_entity.pdbx_description
1 polymer ?
#
loop_
_entity_poly.entity_id
_entity_poly.type
_entity_poly.pdbx_seq_one_letter_code
_entity_poly.pdbx_strand_id
1 'polypeptide(L)'
;MLSGLPGSGKSTLARRMSDHTGAILLRIDVFEQDLRNANGDTFDVGTQGYQIGYDLARHHLLKGKDVIADAVNAVEPARTGWRAIAEETGTQIIEIEVVCTNEDEAAQRLRTRETGIDGLLPVMPQDRRKRIWEPNSLSSGTVDTAGRPISDCVDDLLRLVKQTG
;
A
#
# COMPACT_ATOMS: atom_id res chain seq x y z
N MET A 1 5.58 5.60 0.65
CA MET A 1 5.02 4.38 0.03
C MET A 1 4.94 3.27 1.07
N LEU A 2 3.80 2.61 1.18
CA LEU A 2 3.63 1.42 2.02
C LEU A 2 3.58 0.18 1.14
N SER A 3 4.34 -0.84 1.51
CA SER A 3 4.36 -2.16 0.88
C SER A 3 3.99 -3.24 1.89
N GLY A 4 3.44 -4.36 1.42
CA GLY A 4 3.11 -5.48 2.29
C GLY A 4 2.05 -6.40 1.70
N LEU A 5 2.11 -7.66 2.05
CA LEU A 5 1.18 -8.67 1.60
C LEU A 5 -0.25 -8.42 2.10
N PRO A 6 -1.27 -8.95 1.43
CA PRO A 6 -2.65 -8.91 1.94
C PRO A 6 -2.74 -9.48 3.35
N GLY A 7 -3.53 -8.85 4.23
CA GLY A 7 -3.65 -9.23 5.63
C GLY A 7 -2.58 -8.65 6.56
N SER A 8 -1.58 -7.92 6.04
CA SER A 8 -0.55 -7.26 6.88
C SER A 8 -1.06 -6.05 7.69
N GLY A 9 -2.26 -5.56 7.43
CA GLY A 9 -2.78 -4.34 8.10
C GLY A 9 -2.43 -3.03 7.39
N LYS A 10 -1.68 -3.07 6.31
CA LYS A 10 -1.17 -1.93 5.54
C LYS A 10 -2.23 -0.86 5.24
N SER A 11 -3.38 -1.24 4.66
CA SER A 11 -4.43 -0.28 4.28
C SER A 11 -5.11 0.39 5.49
N THR A 12 -5.17 -0.30 6.63
CA THR A 12 -5.65 0.28 7.88
C THR A 12 -4.69 1.35 8.37
N LEU A 13 -3.39 1.04 8.38
CA LEU A 13 -2.34 1.99 8.78
C LEU A 13 -2.26 3.17 7.81
N ALA A 14 -2.35 2.92 6.50
CA ALA A 14 -2.36 3.97 5.47
C ALA A 14 -3.49 4.97 5.68
N ARG A 15 -4.71 4.47 5.98
CA ARG A 15 -5.87 5.33 6.26
C ARG A 15 -5.65 6.15 7.53
N ARG A 16 -5.24 5.52 8.63
CA ARG A 16 -4.96 6.22 9.89
C ARG A 16 -3.88 7.28 9.74
N MET A 17 -2.84 6.98 8.97
CA MET A 17 -1.79 7.95 8.68
C MET A 17 -2.31 9.12 7.83
N SER A 18 -3.13 8.85 6.81
CA SER A 18 -3.79 9.89 6.01
C SER A 18 -4.69 10.79 6.88
N ASP A 19 -5.51 10.20 7.76
CA ASP A 19 -6.37 10.93 8.70
C ASP A 19 -5.55 11.83 9.64
N HIS A 20 -4.36 11.37 10.06
CA HIS A 20 -3.50 12.11 10.98
C HIS A 20 -2.72 13.24 10.31
N THR A 21 -2.23 13.01 9.09
CA THR A 21 -1.31 13.93 8.39
C THR A 21 -1.98 14.82 7.36
N GLY A 22 -3.18 14.47 6.90
CA GLY A 22 -3.84 15.11 5.75
C GLY A 22 -3.25 14.72 4.39
N ALA A 23 -2.32 13.76 4.35
CA ALA A 23 -1.74 13.28 3.10
C ALA A 23 -2.78 12.55 2.24
N ILE A 24 -2.66 12.69 0.93
CA ILE A 24 -3.55 12.06 -0.04
C ILE A 24 -3.30 10.55 -0.07
N LEU A 25 -4.31 9.76 0.23
CA LEU A 25 -4.22 8.30 0.19
C LEU A 25 -4.59 7.76 -1.20
N LEU A 26 -3.62 7.12 -1.86
CA LEU A 26 -3.80 6.44 -3.13
C LEU A 26 -3.76 4.92 -2.91
N ARG A 27 -4.90 4.26 -3.13
CA ARG A 27 -5.04 2.81 -2.97
C ARG A 27 -5.15 2.15 -4.34
N ILE A 28 -4.14 1.38 -4.71
CA ILE A 28 -4.09 0.73 -6.03
C ILE A 28 -5.23 -0.28 -6.21
N ASP A 29 -5.60 -1.01 -5.16
CA ASP A 29 -6.74 -1.94 -5.19
C ASP A 29 -8.06 -1.26 -5.65
N VAL A 30 -8.25 0.04 -5.32
CA VAL A 30 -9.42 0.82 -5.76
C VAL A 30 -9.37 1.02 -7.27
N PHE A 31 -8.25 1.50 -7.79
CA PHE A 31 -8.10 1.79 -9.23
C PHE A 31 -8.22 0.53 -10.07
N GLU A 32 -7.65 -0.59 -9.61
CA GLU A 32 -7.79 -1.87 -10.27
C GLU A 32 -9.25 -2.36 -10.28
N GLN A 33 -9.96 -2.16 -9.18
CA GLN A 33 -11.38 -2.56 -9.12
C GLN A 33 -12.26 -1.67 -9.98
N ASP A 34 -12.02 -0.35 -10.01
CA ASP A 34 -12.73 0.58 -10.87
C ASP A 34 -12.55 0.21 -12.35
N LEU A 35 -11.33 -0.20 -12.75
CA LEU A 35 -11.07 -0.70 -14.11
C LEU A 35 -11.87 -1.97 -14.41
N ARG A 36 -11.98 -2.91 -13.47
CA ARG A 36 -12.81 -4.13 -13.65
C ARG A 36 -14.29 -3.79 -13.72
N ASN A 37 -14.78 -2.91 -12.86
CA ASN A 37 -16.18 -2.47 -12.86
C ASN A 37 -16.58 -1.82 -14.20
N ALA A 38 -15.64 -1.10 -14.82
CA ALA A 38 -15.87 -0.42 -16.09
C ALA A 38 -15.77 -1.36 -17.31
N ASN A 39 -14.95 -2.42 -17.26
CA ASN A 39 -14.62 -3.26 -18.41
C ASN A 39 -15.07 -4.73 -18.25
N GLY A 40 -15.60 -5.12 -17.10
CA GLY A 40 -16.04 -6.47 -16.76
C GLY A 40 -15.00 -7.24 -15.92
N ASP A 41 -15.48 -8.23 -15.16
CA ASP A 41 -14.71 -8.96 -14.15
C ASP A 41 -13.51 -9.75 -14.71
N THR A 42 -13.54 -10.10 -15.98
CA THR A 42 -12.46 -10.81 -16.69
C THR A 42 -11.41 -9.87 -17.27
N PHE A 43 -11.57 -8.57 -17.11
CA PHE A 43 -10.61 -7.59 -17.63
C PHE A 43 -9.27 -7.72 -16.94
N ASP A 44 -8.21 -7.93 -17.73
CA ASP A 44 -6.85 -7.93 -17.22
C ASP A 44 -6.36 -6.50 -16.99
N VAL A 45 -6.29 -6.11 -15.74
CA VAL A 45 -5.83 -4.76 -15.36
C VAL A 45 -4.33 -4.56 -15.61
N GLY A 46 -3.55 -5.64 -15.69
CA GLY A 46 -2.10 -5.58 -15.86
C GLY A 46 -1.45 -4.56 -14.92
N THR A 47 -0.73 -3.60 -15.47
CA THR A 47 -0.08 -2.50 -14.71
C THR A 47 -0.92 -1.22 -14.65
N GLN A 48 -2.14 -1.19 -15.21
CA GLN A 48 -2.92 0.05 -15.36
C GLN A 48 -3.30 0.69 -14.03
N GLY A 49 -3.63 -0.11 -13.00
CA GLY A 49 -3.91 0.41 -11.67
C GLY A 49 -2.73 1.18 -11.07
N TYR A 50 -1.52 0.66 -11.25
CA TYR A 50 -0.30 1.35 -10.84
C TYR A 50 -0.06 2.62 -11.66
N GLN A 51 -0.29 2.58 -12.98
CA GLN A 51 -0.11 3.77 -13.83
C GLN A 51 -1.04 4.92 -13.40
N ILE A 52 -2.30 4.63 -13.12
CA ILE A 52 -3.24 5.61 -12.55
C ILE A 52 -2.70 6.16 -11.22
N GLY A 53 -2.21 5.27 -10.34
CA GLY A 53 -1.61 5.66 -9.06
C GLY A 53 -0.42 6.61 -9.22
N TYR A 54 0.49 6.32 -10.15
CA TYR A 54 1.65 7.16 -10.45
C TYR A 54 1.25 8.53 -10.97
N ASP A 55 0.29 8.59 -11.90
CA ASP A 55 -0.19 9.86 -12.49
C ASP A 55 -0.88 10.74 -11.44
N LEU A 56 -1.70 10.15 -10.56
CA LEU A 56 -2.32 10.86 -9.46
C LEU A 56 -1.29 11.33 -8.42
N ALA A 57 -0.29 10.50 -8.10
CA ALA A 57 0.78 10.89 -7.18
C ALA A 57 1.54 12.10 -7.74
N ARG A 58 1.98 12.04 -9.00
CA ARG A 58 2.62 13.17 -9.70
C ARG A 58 1.80 14.44 -9.59
N HIS A 59 0.50 14.35 -9.91
CA HIS A 59 -0.41 15.50 -9.88
C HIS A 59 -0.49 16.15 -8.49
N HIS A 60 -0.58 15.35 -7.42
CA HIS A 60 -0.70 15.85 -6.06
C HIS A 60 0.63 16.37 -5.52
N LEU A 61 1.75 15.68 -5.77
CA LEU A 61 3.08 16.08 -5.33
C LEU A 61 3.50 17.42 -5.98
N LEU A 62 3.25 17.61 -7.28
CA LEU A 62 3.50 18.89 -7.97
C LEU A 62 2.67 20.06 -7.41
N LYS A 63 1.59 19.78 -6.69
CA LYS A 63 0.79 20.77 -5.94
C LYS A 63 1.22 20.94 -4.49
N GLY A 64 2.36 20.37 -4.10
CA GLY A 64 2.88 20.43 -2.74
C GLY A 64 2.06 19.65 -1.71
N LYS A 65 1.34 18.59 -2.15
CA LYS A 65 0.61 17.70 -1.27
C LYS A 65 1.39 16.42 -1.01
N ASP A 66 1.43 15.98 0.23
CA ASP A 66 1.97 14.66 0.57
C ASP A 66 1.06 13.55 0.07
N VAL A 67 1.65 12.42 -0.31
CA VAL A 67 0.96 11.26 -0.86
C VAL A 67 1.34 9.99 -0.07
N ILE A 68 0.35 9.18 0.26
CA ILE A 68 0.52 7.83 0.78
C ILE A 68 0.09 6.85 -0.31
N ALA A 69 1.05 6.10 -0.86
CA ALA A 69 0.77 5.02 -1.80
C ALA A 69 0.54 3.71 -1.03
N ASP A 70 -0.68 3.16 -1.10
CA ASP A 70 -1.09 1.89 -0.49
C ASP A 70 -1.27 0.83 -1.58
N ALA A 71 -0.28 -0.05 -1.73
CA ALA A 71 -0.30 -1.17 -2.66
C ALA A 71 0.49 -2.36 -2.09
N VAL A 72 0.40 -3.52 -2.74
CA VAL A 72 1.23 -4.67 -2.35
C VAL A 72 2.71 -4.34 -2.55
N ASN A 73 3.08 -3.70 -3.68
CA ASN A 73 4.45 -3.30 -4.03
C ASN A 73 5.46 -4.44 -3.87
N ALA A 74 5.04 -5.65 -4.26
CA ALA A 74 5.77 -6.90 -3.97
C ALA A 74 7.06 -7.06 -4.78
N VAL A 75 7.14 -6.41 -5.93
CA VAL A 75 8.21 -6.57 -6.90
C VAL A 75 8.89 -5.25 -7.21
N GLU A 76 10.16 -5.31 -7.58
CA GLU A 76 10.98 -4.13 -7.81
C GLU A 76 10.41 -3.16 -8.88
N PRO A 77 9.86 -3.61 -10.02
CA PRO A 77 9.27 -2.69 -11.00
C PRO A 77 8.16 -1.79 -10.42
N ALA A 78 7.32 -2.32 -9.51
CA ALA A 78 6.27 -1.53 -8.87
C ALA A 78 6.85 -0.43 -7.95
N ARG A 79 7.91 -0.76 -7.20
CA ARG A 79 8.61 0.19 -6.32
C ARG A 79 9.37 1.24 -7.11
N THR A 80 10.05 0.83 -8.18
CA THR A 80 10.78 1.73 -9.08
C THR A 80 9.87 2.79 -9.69
N GLY A 81 8.63 2.45 -10.04
CA GLY A 81 7.67 3.43 -10.54
C GLY A 81 7.40 4.56 -9.54
N TRP A 82 7.23 4.25 -8.25
CA TRP A 82 7.04 5.27 -7.21
C TRP A 82 8.28 6.14 -7.01
N ARG A 83 9.47 5.54 -7.04
CA ARG A 83 10.75 6.29 -6.95
C ARG A 83 10.93 7.24 -8.11
N ALA A 84 10.60 6.80 -9.33
CA ALA A 84 10.65 7.66 -10.51
C ALA A 84 9.74 8.88 -10.39
N ILE A 85 8.54 8.72 -9.82
CA ILE A 85 7.64 9.86 -9.56
C ILE A 85 8.23 10.81 -8.51
N ALA A 86 8.82 10.29 -7.45
CA ALA A 86 9.46 11.11 -6.41
C ALA A 86 10.64 11.91 -7.00
N GLU A 87 11.48 11.28 -7.82
CA GLU A 87 12.59 11.94 -8.52
C GLU A 87 12.09 13.03 -9.48
N GLU A 88 11.11 12.71 -10.32
CA GLU A 88 10.51 13.65 -11.29
C GLU A 88 9.92 14.90 -10.61
N THR A 89 9.28 14.70 -9.46
CA THR A 89 8.63 15.79 -8.71
C THR A 89 9.56 16.49 -7.72
N GLY A 90 10.81 16.05 -7.58
CA GLY A 90 11.78 16.58 -6.63
C GLY A 90 11.36 16.36 -5.17
N THR A 91 10.58 15.31 -4.90
CA THR A 91 10.10 14.98 -3.56
C THR A 91 10.85 13.79 -2.98
N GLN A 92 10.92 13.71 -1.65
CA GLN A 92 11.48 12.55 -0.98
C GLN A 92 10.48 11.39 -0.97
N ILE A 93 10.97 10.18 -1.19
CA ILE A 93 10.20 8.96 -0.98
C ILE A 93 10.67 8.24 0.28
N ILE A 94 9.72 7.82 1.11
CA ILE A 94 9.95 6.97 2.29
C ILE A 94 9.24 5.65 2.04
N GLU A 95 10.00 4.57 2.02
CA GLU A 95 9.50 3.23 1.72
C GLU A 95 9.40 2.42 3.01
N ILE A 96 8.20 2.05 3.41
CA ILE A 96 7.97 1.29 4.64
C ILE A 96 7.27 -0.02 4.32
N GLU A 97 7.82 -1.10 4.83
CA GLU A 97 7.24 -2.43 4.74
C GLU A 97 6.32 -2.68 5.93
N VAL A 98 5.08 -3.09 5.66
CA VAL A 98 4.11 -3.50 6.70
C VAL A 98 3.93 -5.00 6.63
N VAL A 99 4.28 -5.67 7.72
CA VAL A 99 4.18 -7.13 7.84
C VAL A 99 3.19 -7.52 8.93
N CYS A 100 2.76 -8.76 8.92
CA CYS A 100 2.16 -9.45 10.05
C CYS A 100 2.89 -10.79 10.15
N THR A 101 3.81 -10.91 11.09
CA THR A 101 4.63 -12.11 11.28
C THR A 101 3.83 -13.29 11.80
N ASN A 102 2.64 -13.06 12.36
CA ASN A 102 1.68 -14.09 12.74
C ASN A 102 0.80 -14.46 11.53
N GLU A 103 1.13 -15.55 10.85
CA GLU A 103 0.39 -16.02 9.66
C GLU A 103 -1.07 -16.38 9.95
N ASP A 104 -1.38 -16.92 11.14
CA ASP A 104 -2.75 -17.25 11.50
C ASP A 104 -3.59 -16.00 11.70
N GLU A 105 -3.02 -14.96 12.30
CA GLU A 105 -3.64 -13.66 12.44
C GLU A 105 -3.86 -13.00 11.07
N ALA A 106 -2.84 -13.01 10.19
CA ALA A 106 -2.98 -12.50 8.84
C ALA A 106 -4.07 -13.23 8.05
N ALA A 107 -4.14 -14.58 8.18
CA ALA A 107 -5.18 -15.37 7.55
C ALA A 107 -6.57 -15.08 8.13
N GLN A 108 -6.68 -14.88 9.45
CA GLN A 108 -7.94 -14.52 10.09
C GLN A 108 -8.42 -13.14 9.61
N ARG A 109 -7.52 -12.16 9.55
CA ARG A 109 -7.82 -10.82 9.01
C ARG A 109 -8.35 -10.88 7.57
N LEU A 110 -7.79 -11.75 6.72
CA LEU A 110 -8.27 -11.93 5.36
C LEU A 110 -9.67 -12.53 5.29
N ARG A 111 -10.01 -13.47 6.18
CA ARG A 111 -11.34 -14.11 6.22
C ARG A 111 -12.44 -13.15 6.69
N THR A 112 -12.08 -12.22 7.59
CA THR A 112 -13.04 -11.28 8.21
C THR A 112 -13.01 -9.89 7.58
N ARG A 113 -12.14 -9.67 6.57
CA ARG A 113 -11.92 -8.36 5.96
C ARG A 113 -13.17 -7.91 5.19
N GLU A 114 -13.68 -6.75 5.58
CA GLU A 114 -14.48 -5.92 4.70
C GLU A 114 -13.52 -5.05 3.88
N THR A 115 -13.55 -5.19 2.57
CA THR A 115 -12.60 -4.46 1.69
C THR A 115 -12.89 -2.97 1.66
N GLY A 116 -14.16 -2.59 1.83
CA GLY A 116 -14.64 -1.21 1.66
C GLY A 116 -14.51 -0.73 0.22
N ILE A 117 -14.37 -1.65 -0.73
CA ILE A 117 -14.29 -1.39 -2.18
C ILE A 117 -15.38 -2.25 -2.82
N ASP A 118 -16.31 -1.59 -3.51
CA ASP A 118 -17.45 -2.26 -4.14
C ASP A 118 -16.97 -3.19 -5.25
N GLY A 119 -17.47 -4.45 -5.23
CA GLY A 119 -17.11 -5.49 -6.19
C GLY A 119 -15.75 -6.17 -5.94
N LEU A 120 -14.90 -5.67 -5.03
CA LEU A 120 -13.60 -6.30 -4.78
C LEU A 120 -13.75 -7.59 -3.98
N LEU A 121 -13.40 -8.70 -4.61
CA LEU A 121 -13.36 -10.00 -3.94
C LEU A 121 -12.21 -10.07 -2.93
N PRO A 122 -12.46 -10.60 -1.72
CA PRO A 122 -11.41 -10.79 -0.73
C PRO A 122 -10.31 -11.74 -1.23
N VAL A 123 -9.05 -11.38 -1.00
CA VAL A 123 -7.92 -12.29 -1.24
C VAL A 123 -7.99 -13.43 -0.23
N MET A 124 -7.95 -14.66 -0.71
CA MET A 124 -7.97 -15.84 0.16
C MET A 124 -6.58 -16.09 0.80
N PRO A 125 -6.51 -16.67 2.02
CA PRO A 125 -5.23 -16.93 2.68
C PRO A 125 -4.25 -17.76 1.86
N GLN A 126 -4.74 -18.75 1.09
CA GLN A 126 -3.89 -19.56 0.22
C GLN A 126 -3.26 -18.75 -0.93
N ASP A 127 -3.94 -17.71 -1.43
CA ASP A 127 -3.43 -16.88 -2.53
C ASP A 127 -2.40 -15.87 -2.02
N ARG A 128 -2.50 -15.45 -0.75
CA ARG A 128 -1.45 -14.67 -0.09
C ARG A 128 -0.10 -15.40 -0.12
N ARG A 129 -0.09 -16.70 0.21
CA ARG A 129 1.13 -17.52 0.26
C ARG A 129 1.78 -17.77 -1.10
N LYS A 130 1.03 -17.65 -2.20
CA LYS A 130 1.53 -17.83 -3.57
C LYS A 130 2.12 -16.55 -4.15
N ARG A 131 1.93 -15.40 -3.49
CA ARG A 131 2.44 -14.14 -4.02
C ARG A 131 3.96 -14.09 -3.94
N ILE A 132 4.57 -13.73 -5.05
CA ILE A 132 6.00 -13.43 -5.12
C ILE A 132 6.25 -12.19 -4.26
N TRP A 133 7.29 -12.24 -3.45
CA TRP A 133 7.76 -11.11 -2.67
C TRP A 133 9.27 -10.95 -2.88
N GLU A 134 9.68 -9.84 -3.44
CA GLU A 134 11.08 -9.49 -3.61
C GLU A 134 11.53 -8.60 -2.43
N PRO A 135 12.66 -8.92 -1.77
CA PRO A 135 13.21 -8.06 -0.71
C PRO A 135 13.39 -6.63 -1.19
N ASN A 136 13.08 -5.65 -0.34
CA ASN A 136 13.31 -4.24 -0.62
C ASN A 136 14.51 -3.71 0.16
N SER A 137 15.67 -3.67 -0.46
CA SER A 137 16.91 -3.17 0.17
C SER A 137 16.91 -1.65 0.43
N LEU A 138 15.96 -0.92 -0.16
CA LEU A 138 15.79 0.52 0.01
C LEU A 138 14.69 0.87 1.03
N SER A 139 14.11 -0.13 1.69
CA SER A 139 13.13 0.12 2.75
C SER A 139 13.74 0.93 3.89
N SER A 140 13.06 2.00 4.30
CA SER A 140 13.42 2.83 5.45
C SER A 140 13.12 2.13 6.78
N GLY A 141 12.30 1.08 6.77
CA GLY A 141 11.97 0.29 7.95
C GLY A 141 10.77 -0.61 7.74
N THR A 142 10.53 -1.43 8.76
CA THR A 142 9.44 -2.41 8.79
C THR A 142 8.57 -2.17 10.02
N VAL A 143 7.25 -2.22 9.82
CA VAL A 143 6.26 -2.22 10.91
C VAL A 143 5.57 -3.58 10.95
N ASP A 144 5.79 -4.33 12.04
CA ASP A 144 5.07 -5.57 12.30
C ASP A 144 3.80 -5.27 13.09
N THR A 145 2.68 -5.75 12.57
CA THR A 145 1.35 -5.53 13.14
C THR A 145 0.83 -6.72 13.96
N ALA A 146 1.59 -7.82 14.03
CA ALA A 146 1.16 -9.03 14.72
C ALA A 146 0.97 -8.80 16.22
N GLY A 147 -0.23 -9.10 16.75
CA GLY A 147 -0.54 -8.98 18.18
C GLY A 147 -0.49 -7.55 18.73
N ARG A 148 -0.49 -6.52 17.89
CA ARG A 148 -0.29 -5.12 18.31
C ARG A 148 -1.52 -4.24 18.08
N PRO A 149 -1.77 -3.27 18.97
CA PRO A 149 -2.74 -2.21 18.73
C PRO A 149 -2.41 -1.39 17.48
N ILE A 150 -3.44 -0.96 16.76
CA ILE A 150 -3.28 -0.13 15.55
C ILE A 150 -2.56 1.19 15.90
N SER A 151 -2.87 1.79 17.06
CA SER A 151 -2.22 3.02 17.55
C SER A 151 -0.70 2.92 17.58
N ASP A 152 -0.18 1.85 18.17
CA ASP A 152 1.26 1.64 18.32
C ASP A 152 1.96 1.46 16.97
N CYS A 153 1.28 0.77 16.03
CA CYS A 153 1.79 0.62 14.67
C CYS A 153 1.78 1.95 13.89
N VAL A 154 0.78 2.82 14.12
CA VAL A 154 0.75 4.17 13.55
C VAL A 154 1.87 5.04 14.11
N ASP A 155 2.13 4.95 15.43
CA ASP A 155 3.23 5.69 16.06
C ASP A 155 4.59 5.27 15.50
N ASP A 156 4.80 3.98 15.23
CA ASP A 156 6.00 3.48 14.57
C ASP A 156 6.13 4.04 13.13
N LEU A 157 5.05 4.04 12.36
CA LEU A 157 5.03 4.65 11.02
C LEU A 157 5.42 6.13 11.06
N LEU A 158 4.80 6.89 11.95
CA LEU A 158 5.08 8.32 12.10
C LEU A 158 6.52 8.58 12.53
N ARG A 159 7.08 7.70 13.37
CA ARG A 159 8.49 7.78 13.78
C ARG A 159 9.43 7.55 12.60
N LEU A 160 9.19 6.51 11.80
CA LEU A 160 9.99 6.22 10.60
C LEU A 160 9.95 7.39 9.61
N VAL A 161 8.77 7.97 9.39
CA VAL A 161 8.64 9.14 8.50
C VAL A 161 9.46 10.34 9.02
N LYS A 162 9.42 10.63 10.32
CA LYS A 162 10.18 11.74 10.91
C LYS A 162 11.69 11.52 10.93
N GLN A 163 12.17 10.29 10.99
CA GLN A 163 13.60 9.97 11.01
C GLN A 163 14.25 10.04 9.63
N THR A 164 13.43 9.89 8.59
CA THR A 164 13.91 9.83 7.21
C THR A 164 13.69 11.17 6.47
N GLY A 165 12.78 12.03 6.91
CA GLY A 165 12.51 13.38 6.38
C GLY A 165 13.24 14.41 7.19
#